data_b3e61201ba293d47c51a440a649e41b4
#
_entry.id   b3e61201ba293d47c51a440a649e41b4
#
_cell.length_a   1.000
_cell.length_b   1.000
_cell.length_c   1.000
_cell.angle_alpha   90.00
_cell.angle_beta   90.00
_cell.angle_gamma   90.00
#
_symmetry.space_group_name_H-M   'P 1'
#
loop_
_entity.id
_entity.type
_entity.pdbx_description
1 polymer ?
#
loop_
_entity_poly.entity_id
_entity_poly.type
_entity_poly.pdbx_seq_one_letter_code
_entity_poly.pdbx_strand_id
1 'polypeptide(L)'
;MRNALIDQQPRLIAQLTGAGAEALAKPRDAILPIALAGEGAIVAMGIEASAGEYRSGDQIWLRETQPEDFARLLNRDVLAPRPSGRFAFGRMIDRDGTRVAILPPGAGSKQVIVENPAWLAVAEMLVRKL
;
A
#
# COMPACT_ATOMS: atom_id res chain seq x y z
N MET A 1 -15.22 22.90 13.58
CA MET A 1 -13.88 22.78 12.95
C MET A 1 -13.42 21.32 13.05
N ARG A 2 -12.97 20.75 11.95
CA ARG A 2 -12.48 19.37 11.97
C ARG A 2 -11.11 19.31 12.60
N ASN A 3 -10.88 18.22 13.33
CA ASN A 3 -9.57 17.96 13.93
C ASN A 3 -8.60 17.48 12.86
N ALA A 4 -7.39 18.05 12.82
CA ALA A 4 -6.37 17.65 11.84
C ALA A 4 -6.02 16.17 11.93
N LEU A 5 -6.03 15.56 13.13
CA LEU A 5 -5.81 14.13 13.28
C LEU A 5 -6.88 13.30 12.60
N ILE A 6 -8.15 13.73 12.69
CA ILE A 6 -9.25 13.04 12.04
C ILE A 6 -9.11 13.14 10.53
N ASP A 7 -8.75 14.33 10.01
CA ASP A 7 -8.60 14.55 8.58
C ASP A 7 -7.42 13.75 8.00
N GLN A 8 -6.41 13.43 8.81
CA GLN A 8 -5.24 12.68 8.39
C GLN A 8 -5.36 11.19 8.71
N GLN A 9 -6.46 10.77 9.32
CA GLN A 9 -6.64 9.36 9.67
C GLN A 9 -6.76 8.53 8.40
N PRO A 10 -5.89 7.54 8.20
CA PRO A 10 -5.95 6.73 6.99
C PRO A 10 -7.14 5.78 7.03
N ARG A 11 -7.58 5.41 5.83
CA ARG A 11 -8.63 4.43 5.63
C ARG A 11 -7.99 3.10 5.26
N LEU A 12 -8.51 2.04 5.87
CA LEU A 12 -8.14 0.69 5.50
C LEU A 12 -8.90 0.34 4.21
N ILE A 13 -8.18 0.23 3.09
CA ILE A 13 -8.80 0.02 1.77
C ILE A 13 -8.50 -1.36 1.19
N ALA A 14 -7.53 -2.06 1.74
CA ALA A 14 -7.09 -3.33 1.22
C ALA A 14 -6.66 -4.25 2.34
N GLN A 15 -6.57 -5.54 2.04
CA GLN A 15 -6.08 -6.55 2.97
C GLN A 15 -5.19 -7.51 2.21
N LEU A 16 -4.03 -7.83 2.78
CA LEU A 16 -3.13 -8.81 2.19
C LEU A 16 -3.51 -10.20 2.72
N THR A 17 -3.99 -11.04 1.82
CA THR A 17 -4.39 -12.41 2.13
C THR A 17 -3.43 -13.40 1.47
N GLY A 18 -3.68 -14.67 1.63
CA GLY A 18 -2.91 -15.69 0.92
C GLY A 18 -3.03 -15.61 -0.60
N ALA A 19 -4.08 -14.94 -1.12
CA ALA A 19 -4.28 -14.74 -2.56
C ALA A 19 -3.67 -13.42 -3.08
N GLY A 20 -3.07 -12.60 -2.20
CA GLY A 20 -2.48 -11.32 -2.57
C GLY A 20 -3.24 -10.15 -1.95
N ALA A 21 -2.98 -8.94 -2.46
CA ALA A 21 -3.65 -7.74 -1.96
C ALA A 21 -5.05 -7.64 -2.56
N GLU A 22 -6.05 -7.61 -1.68
CA GLU A 22 -7.46 -7.56 -2.06
C GLU A 22 -8.09 -6.28 -1.56
N ALA A 23 -8.94 -5.68 -2.38
CA ALA A 23 -9.69 -4.49 -1.99
C ALA A 23 -10.75 -4.86 -0.96
N LEU A 24 -10.93 -4.01 0.05
CA LEU A 24 -12.06 -4.16 0.96
C LEU A 24 -13.33 -3.63 0.29
N ALA A 25 -14.42 -4.38 0.42
CA ALA A 25 -15.71 -3.97 -0.13
C ALA A 25 -16.18 -2.66 0.51
N LYS A 26 -15.89 -2.47 1.79
CA LYS A 26 -16.18 -1.23 2.53
C LYS A 26 -14.92 -0.77 3.23
N PRO A 27 -14.27 0.30 2.74
CA PRO A 27 -13.13 0.88 3.45
C PRO A 27 -13.55 1.30 4.86
N ARG A 28 -12.66 1.12 5.81
CA ARG A 28 -12.89 1.48 7.21
C ARG A 28 -11.69 2.23 7.76
N ASP A 29 -11.89 2.95 8.84
CA ASP A 29 -10.83 3.74 9.46
C ASP A 29 -9.77 2.82 10.05
N ALA A 30 -8.52 3.15 9.80
CA ALA A 30 -7.40 2.48 10.45
C ALA A 30 -7.22 3.04 11.85
N ILE A 31 -6.88 2.16 12.79
CA ILE A 31 -6.60 2.59 14.17
C ILE A 31 -5.15 2.98 14.25
N LEU A 32 -4.89 4.27 14.44
CA LEU A 32 -3.54 4.81 14.41
C LEU A 32 -3.22 5.61 15.64
N PRO A 33 -2.03 5.40 16.22
CA PRO A 33 -1.63 6.17 17.39
C PRO A 33 -1.16 7.58 17.07
N ILE A 34 -0.75 7.86 15.83
CA ILE A 34 -0.22 9.15 15.40
C ILE A 34 -0.65 9.48 13.99
N ALA A 35 -0.65 10.77 13.64
CA ALA A 35 -0.82 11.22 12.28
C ALA A 35 0.54 11.33 11.60
N LEU A 36 0.61 10.95 10.32
CA LEU A 36 1.82 11.11 9.52
C LEU A 36 1.81 12.48 8.86
N ALA A 37 2.93 13.21 8.99
CA ALA A 37 3.12 14.47 8.31
C ALA A 37 3.48 14.25 6.85
N GLY A 38 3.15 15.20 5.99
CA GLY A 38 3.52 15.18 4.58
C GLY A 38 2.33 15.37 3.66
N GLU A 39 2.62 15.43 2.36
CA GLU A 39 1.62 15.60 1.32
C GLU A 39 1.15 14.28 0.78
N GLY A 40 -0.06 14.26 0.22
CA GLY A 40 -0.65 13.06 -0.33
C GLY A 40 -1.54 12.34 0.67
N ALA A 41 -2.54 11.66 0.15
CA ALA A 41 -3.46 10.90 0.99
C ALA A 41 -2.77 9.69 1.61
N ILE A 42 -3.11 9.39 2.86
CA ILE A 42 -2.65 8.20 3.55
C ILE A 42 -3.75 7.15 3.51
N VAL A 43 -3.40 5.97 3.06
CA VAL A 43 -4.27 4.79 3.11
C VAL A 43 -3.59 3.71 3.94
N ALA A 44 -4.36 2.72 4.35
CA ALA A 44 -3.81 1.62 5.13
C ALA A 44 -4.19 0.28 4.51
N MET A 45 -3.35 -0.72 4.75
CA MET A 45 -3.58 -2.09 4.33
C MET A 45 -3.34 -3.01 5.53
N GLY A 46 -4.30 -3.88 5.84
CA GLY A 46 -4.15 -4.89 6.86
C GLY A 46 -3.47 -6.14 6.33
N ILE A 47 -2.71 -6.81 7.17
CA ILE A 47 -2.07 -8.08 6.85
C ILE A 47 -2.88 -9.19 7.49
N GLU A 48 -3.58 -9.97 6.68
CA GLU A 48 -4.32 -11.14 7.16
C GLU A 48 -3.44 -12.36 7.23
N ALA A 49 -2.67 -12.62 6.17
CA ALA A 49 -1.76 -13.75 6.09
C ALA A 49 -0.32 -13.24 6.02
N SER A 50 0.53 -13.77 6.88
CA SER A 50 1.94 -13.39 6.93
C SER A 50 2.61 -13.65 5.59
N ALA A 51 3.42 -12.69 5.13
CA ALA A 51 4.17 -12.78 3.90
C ALA A 51 5.46 -11.96 4.01
N GLY A 52 6.59 -12.56 3.70
CA GLY A 52 7.87 -11.91 3.84
C GLY A 52 8.10 -11.42 5.27
N GLU A 53 8.39 -10.14 5.43
CA GLU A 53 8.62 -9.53 6.75
C GLU A 53 7.34 -9.06 7.42
N TYR A 54 6.18 -9.14 6.74
CA TYR A 54 4.90 -8.72 7.29
C TYR A 54 4.22 -9.89 7.98
N ARG A 55 3.61 -9.62 9.13
CA ARG A 55 2.95 -10.63 9.95
C ARG A 55 1.46 -10.41 10.02
N SER A 56 0.72 -11.49 10.16
CA SER A 56 -0.72 -11.42 10.40
C SER A 56 -1.04 -10.46 11.55
N GLY A 57 -1.97 -9.55 11.32
CA GLY A 57 -2.35 -8.52 12.28
C GLY A 57 -1.65 -7.18 12.11
N ASP A 58 -0.58 -7.14 11.33
CA ASP A 58 0.09 -5.87 11.01
C ASP A 58 -0.81 -4.97 10.19
N GLN A 59 -0.58 -3.67 10.28
CA GLN A 59 -1.13 -2.68 9.35
C GLN A 59 0.01 -1.91 8.72
N ILE A 60 -0.10 -1.64 7.44
CA ILE A 60 0.86 -0.83 6.70
C ILE A 60 0.17 0.46 6.31
N TRP A 61 0.84 1.58 6.58
CA TRP A 61 0.38 2.91 6.18
C TRP A 61 1.14 3.33 4.95
N LEU A 62 0.41 3.76 3.94
CA LEU A 62 0.98 4.05 2.64
C LEU A 62 0.52 5.44 2.20
N ARG A 63 1.42 6.18 1.60
CA ARG A 63 1.14 7.52 1.08
C ARG A 63 0.99 7.47 -0.43
N GLU A 64 -0.11 8.01 -0.92
CA GLU A 64 -0.32 8.12 -2.36
C GLU A 64 0.70 9.06 -2.98
N THR A 65 1.23 8.65 -4.13
CA THR A 65 2.10 9.46 -4.97
C THR A 65 1.54 9.51 -6.38
N GLN A 66 1.91 10.56 -7.11
CA GLN A 66 1.48 10.76 -8.48
C GLN A 66 2.52 10.22 -9.47
N PRO A 67 2.13 9.97 -10.73
CA PRO A 67 3.06 9.35 -11.72
C PRO A 67 4.39 10.08 -11.87
N GLU A 68 4.41 11.40 -11.74
CA GLU A 68 5.66 12.16 -11.85
C GLU A 68 6.68 11.83 -10.76
N ASP A 69 6.25 11.21 -9.66
CA ASP A 69 7.12 10.84 -8.55
C ASP A 69 7.45 9.35 -8.49
N PHE A 70 6.96 8.56 -9.44
CA PHE A 70 7.15 7.10 -9.39
C PHE A 70 8.62 6.69 -9.41
N ALA A 71 9.49 7.47 -10.03
CA ALA A 71 10.92 7.14 -10.07
C ALA A 71 11.55 7.05 -8.67
N ARG A 72 11.01 7.80 -7.71
CA ARG A 72 11.52 7.81 -6.34
C ARG A 72 11.15 6.56 -5.55
N LEU A 73 10.24 5.75 -6.07
CA LEU A 73 9.70 4.60 -5.35
C LEU A 73 10.42 3.30 -5.68
N LEU A 74 11.44 3.34 -6.53
CA LEU A 74 12.21 2.16 -6.88
C LEU A 74 12.81 1.54 -5.61
N ASN A 75 12.67 0.23 -5.48
CA ASN A 75 13.09 -0.55 -4.31
C ASN A 75 12.32 -0.24 -3.02
N ARG A 76 11.15 0.42 -3.14
CA ARG A 76 10.24 0.64 -2.02
C ARG A 76 9.03 -0.28 -2.16
N ASP A 77 8.41 -0.59 -1.03
CA ASP A 77 7.16 -1.34 -1.04
C ASP A 77 6.00 -0.40 -1.38
N VAL A 78 5.19 -0.80 -2.35
CA VAL A 78 4.10 0.02 -2.86
C VAL A 78 2.82 -0.80 -3.03
N LEU A 79 1.70 -0.11 -2.92
CA LEU A 79 0.39 -0.62 -3.29
C LEU A 79 -0.02 0.05 -4.60
N ALA A 80 -0.39 -0.74 -5.61
CA ALA A 80 -0.79 -0.24 -6.91
C ALA A 80 -2.24 -0.64 -7.21
N PRO A 81 -3.07 0.29 -7.71
CA PRO A 81 -4.40 -0.07 -8.18
C PRO A 81 -4.31 -0.82 -9.50
N ARG A 82 -5.19 -1.80 -9.67
CA ARG A 82 -5.32 -2.57 -10.89
C ARG A 82 -6.76 -2.51 -11.38
N PRO A 83 -7.02 -2.84 -12.66
CA PRO A 83 -8.39 -2.86 -13.16
C PRO A 83 -9.31 -3.74 -12.32
N SER A 84 -10.60 -3.40 -12.32
CA SER A 84 -11.66 -4.15 -11.62
C SER A 84 -11.53 -4.13 -10.09
N GLY A 85 -11.02 -3.04 -9.54
CA GLY A 85 -10.94 -2.87 -8.10
C GLY A 85 -9.93 -3.76 -7.40
N ARG A 86 -8.96 -4.30 -8.16
CA ARG A 86 -7.89 -5.12 -7.59
C ARG A 86 -6.68 -4.26 -7.25
N PHE A 87 -5.78 -4.81 -6.45
CA PHE A 87 -4.52 -4.20 -6.08
C PHE A 87 -3.36 -5.16 -6.30
N ALA A 88 -2.16 -4.59 -6.39
CA ALA A 88 -0.92 -5.34 -6.25
C ALA A 88 -0.09 -4.68 -5.16
N PHE A 89 0.58 -5.48 -4.34
CA PHE A 89 1.44 -4.96 -3.28
C PHE A 89 2.78 -5.69 -3.29
N GLY A 90 3.84 -4.92 -3.17
CA GLY A 90 5.19 -5.46 -3.05
C GLY A 90 6.23 -4.42 -3.37
N ARG A 91 7.47 -4.89 -3.54
CA ARG A 91 8.59 -4.02 -3.88
C ARG A 91 8.52 -3.64 -5.34
N MET A 92 8.62 -2.36 -5.63
CA MET A 92 8.77 -1.90 -7.03
C MET A 92 10.21 -2.15 -7.45
N ILE A 93 10.40 -3.14 -8.31
CA ILE A 93 11.73 -3.59 -8.72
C ILE A 93 12.19 -3.01 -10.05
N ASP A 94 11.26 -2.50 -10.85
CA ASP A 94 11.58 -1.91 -12.14
C ASP A 94 10.42 -1.02 -12.61
N ARG A 95 10.71 -0.14 -13.54
CA ARG A 95 9.69 0.68 -14.19
C ARG A 95 10.13 1.11 -15.59
N ASP A 96 9.16 1.35 -16.43
CA ASP A 96 9.35 1.93 -17.75
C ASP A 96 8.25 2.98 -17.95
N GLY A 97 8.61 4.26 -17.81
CA GLY A 97 7.60 5.31 -17.73
C GLY A 97 6.71 5.12 -16.52
N THR A 98 5.41 4.94 -16.74
CA THR A 98 4.44 4.65 -15.68
C THR A 98 4.05 3.18 -15.60
N ARG A 99 4.71 2.31 -16.38
CA ARG A 99 4.57 0.87 -16.27
C ARG A 99 5.51 0.39 -15.17
N VAL A 100 5.01 -0.34 -14.20
CA VAL A 100 5.81 -0.75 -13.02
C VAL A 100 5.78 -2.25 -12.84
N ALA A 101 6.90 -2.79 -12.36
CA ALA A 101 7.02 -4.20 -11.97
C ALA A 101 7.08 -4.28 -10.45
N ILE A 102 6.17 -5.04 -9.87
CA ILE A 102 6.03 -5.19 -8.43
C ILE A 102 6.29 -6.64 -8.06
N LEU A 103 7.20 -6.86 -7.11
CA LEU A 103 7.49 -8.19 -6.58
C LEU A 103 6.78 -8.34 -5.24
N PRO A 104 5.71 -9.17 -5.17
CA PRO A 104 5.01 -9.39 -3.91
C PRO A 104 5.94 -9.95 -2.84
N PRO A 105 5.64 -9.70 -1.54
CA PRO A 105 6.44 -10.27 -0.47
C PRO A 105 6.28 -11.78 -0.40
N GLY A 106 7.31 -12.46 0.11
CA GLY A 106 7.31 -13.90 0.28
C GLY A 106 8.25 -14.60 -0.69
N ALA A 107 8.73 -15.77 -0.27
CA ALA A 107 9.63 -16.57 -1.09
C ALA A 107 8.89 -17.13 -2.30
N GLY A 108 9.55 -17.12 -3.47
CA GLY A 108 9.01 -17.70 -4.69
C GLY A 108 7.94 -16.86 -5.38
N SER A 109 7.71 -15.63 -4.94
CA SER A 109 6.74 -14.75 -5.57
C SER A 109 7.18 -14.37 -6.98
N LYS A 110 6.20 -14.23 -7.88
CA LYS A 110 6.46 -13.78 -9.25
C LYS A 110 6.07 -12.31 -9.37
N GLN A 111 6.85 -11.56 -10.15
CA GLN A 111 6.56 -10.15 -10.36
C GLN A 111 5.21 -9.96 -11.04
N VAL A 112 4.57 -8.87 -10.71
CA VAL A 112 3.32 -8.42 -11.29
C VAL A 112 3.59 -7.13 -12.06
N ILE A 113 3.19 -7.10 -13.33
CA ILE A 113 3.30 -5.88 -14.14
C ILE A 113 2.01 -5.10 -14.03
N VAL A 114 2.11 -3.84 -13.68
CA VAL A 114 0.96 -2.93 -13.61
C VAL A 114 1.14 -1.85 -14.64
N GLU A 115 0.19 -1.78 -15.57
CA GLU A 115 0.22 -0.80 -16.66
C GLU A 115 -0.40 0.50 -16.21
N ASN A 116 0.37 1.58 -16.28
CA ASN A 116 -0.10 2.96 -16.09
C ASN A 116 -1.02 3.15 -14.87
N PRO A 117 -0.61 2.75 -13.65
CA PRO A 117 -1.45 3.01 -12.49
C PRO A 117 -1.64 4.51 -12.30
N ALA A 118 -2.84 4.91 -11.91
CA ALA A 118 -3.14 6.33 -11.69
C ALA A 118 -2.36 6.90 -10.51
N TRP A 119 -2.01 6.03 -9.56
CA TRP A 119 -1.23 6.39 -8.37
C TRP A 119 -0.51 5.14 -7.87
N LEU A 120 0.52 5.37 -7.06
CA LEU A 120 1.14 4.33 -6.24
C LEU A 120 1.16 4.83 -4.81
N ALA A 121 0.85 3.96 -3.85
CA ALA A 121 0.96 4.33 -2.45
C ALA A 121 2.20 3.66 -1.86
N VAL A 122 3.13 4.47 -1.37
CA VAL A 122 4.41 3.98 -0.84
C VAL A 122 4.27 3.71 0.66
N ALA A 123 4.75 2.55 1.10
CA ALA A 123 4.72 2.17 2.51
C ALA A 123 5.66 3.07 3.31
N GLU A 124 5.12 3.70 4.35
CA GLU A 124 5.89 4.60 5.22
C GLU A 124 5.96 4.11 6.65
N MET A 125 4.96 3.38 7.12
CA MET A 125 4.92 2.96 8.52
C MET A 125 4.29 1.58 8.63
N LEU A 126 4.87 0.77 9.51
CA LEU A 126 4.31 -0.51 9.93
C LEU A 126 3.78 -0.37 11.35
N VAL A 127 2.54 -0.75 11.57
CA VAL A 127 1.92 -0.75 12.90
C VAL A 127 1.67 -2.20 13.30
N ARG A 128 2.26 -2.60 14.40
CA ARG A 128 2.17 -3.96 14.92
C ARG A 128 1.84 -3.93 16.40
N LYS A 129 0.80 -4.65 16.78
CA LYS A 129 0.49 -4.88 18.18
C LYS A 129 1.29 -6.07 18.70
N LEU A 130 1.80 -5.91 19.89
CA LEU A 130 2.48 -7.00 20.59
C LEU A 130 1.49 -7.88 21.35
#